data_07947fb4ba7952c997dcac73a640b47d
#
_entry.id   07947fb4ba7952c997dcac73a640b47d
#
_cell.length_a   1.000
_cell.length_b   1.000
_cell.length_c   1.000
_cell.angle_alpha   90.00
_cell.angle_beta   90.00
_cell.angle_gamma   90.00
#
_symmetry.space_group_name_H-M   'P 1'
#
loop_
_entity.id
_entity.type
_entity.pdbx_description
1 polymer ?
#
loop_
_entity_poly.entity_id
_entity_poly.type
_entity_poly.pdbx_seq_one_letter_code
_entity_poly.pdbx_strand_id
1 'polypeptide(L)'
;MTDTELKKIAKVIYAEGGIFSGKNDLALLAIAQCIHDLLSSYKDLDSCLKSAFTAPSDQYNTACLDAAKAVFEEGKRRFPDAQILQFRSFTKYSDGAGNPDKGKLADLYKNYDYLGSDSVSTRWGHFYFGKKEEKKMFRMLVMAGHGRNQDGSWDPGAVGCGYQEADLARELRDLIKTAADQAGVPCDVAPDCNHYSYFKAGGQYDVSAYNYVLEIHFNASATADQSGDDIKKGSMVYIDQSETGHSVEDAILSNLYSLGSRQAWDGVVVSQRQWPSGLLVQSRIRAQGVSHAVLETCFITDWDDVSWYLANKTKIASAIVAGIQQGFGLNYAVVTKPYMVKVEPESIPDKALNIREWPSTNAPITGQIREAMSLTIVEEASGKGAKRW
;
A
#
# COMPACT_ATOMS: atom_id res chain seq x y z
N MET A 1 35.05 3.16 -5.86
CA MET A 1 35.65 1.86 -5.48
C MET A 1 36.96 1.69 -6.23
N THR A 2 37.99 1.07 -5.65
CA THR A 2 39.26 0.83 -6.30
C THR A 2 39.19 -0.38 -7.23
N ASP A 3 40.07 -0.44 -8.24
CA ASP A 3 40.18 -1.59 -9.16
C ASP A 3 40.51 -2.91 -8.41
N THR A 4 41.25 -2.82 -7.31
CA THR A 4 41.54 -3.96 -6.43
C THR A 4 40.29 -4.47 -5.73
N GLU A 5 39.41 -3.58 -5.22
CA GLU A 5 38.17 -3.95 -4.58
C GLU A 5 37.17 -4.56 -5.57
N LEU A 6 37.08 -4.01 -6.79
CA LEU A 6 36.27 -4.58 -7.87
C LEU A 6 36.69 -6.01 -8.23
N LYS A 7 38.02 -6.27 -8.28
CA LYS A 7 38.55 -7.62 -8.51
C LYS A 7 38.23 -8.59 -7.37
N LYS A 8 38.24 -8.13 -6.09
CA LYS A 8 37.80 -8.94 -4.95
C LYS A 8 36.33 -9.33 -5.11
N ILE A 9 35.48 -8.36 -5.44
CA ILE A 9 34.05 -8.59 -5.70
C ILE A 9 33.84 -9.57 -6.84
N ALA A 10 34.54 -9.38 -7.96
CA ALA A 10 34.46 -10.27 -9.14
C ALA A 10 34.81 -11.73 -8.81
N LYS A 11 35.77 -11.97 -7.91
CA LYS A 11 36.15 -13.30 -7.43
C LYS A 11 35.01 -13.95 -6.60
N VAL A 12 34.31 -13.17 -5.79
CA VAL A 12 33.13 -13.67 -5.05
C VAL A 12 31.98 -13.95 -6.02
N ILE A 13 31.69 -13.04 -6.96
CA ILE A 13 30.67 -13.25 -8.00
C ILE A 13 30.96 -14.55 -8.77
N TYR A 14 32.22 -14.79 -9.11
CA TYR A 14 32.60 -16.02 -9.80
C TYR A 14 32.44 -17.27 -8.95
N ALA A 15 32.77 -17.23 -7.67
CA ALA A 15 32.57 -18.34 -6.74
C ALA A 15 31.08 -18.67 -6.55
N GLU A 16 30.22 -17.67 -6.46
CA GLU A 16 28.79 -17.84 -6.24
C GLU A 16 28.00 -18.11 -7.53
N GLY A 17 28.42 -17.58 -8.66
CA GLY A 17 27.64 -17.58 -9.88
C GLY A 17 28.41 -17.69 -11.19
N GLY A 18 29.67 -18.08 -11.20
CA GLY A 18 30.46 -18.18 -12.42
C GLY A 18 29.87 -19.06 -13.53
N ILE A 19 29.02 -20.03 -13.17
CA ILE A 19 28.25 -20.87 -14.10
C ILE A 19 27.27 -20.06 -14.98
N PHE A 20 26.85 -18.86 -14.54
CA PHE A 20 25.94 -17.98 -15.27
C PHE A 20 26.66 -17.17 -16.37
N SER A 21 27.97 -17.05 -16.30
CA SER A 21 28.77 -16.23 -17.20
C SER A 21 28.54 -16.58 -18.66
N GLY A 22 28.18 -15.59 -19.48
CA GLY A 22 27.83 -15.78 -20.89
C GLY A 22 26.54 -16.57 -21.16
N LYS A 23 25.79 -16.89 -20.12
CA LYS A 23 24.50 -17.61 -20.23
C LYS A 23 23.33 -16.84 -19.62
N ASN A 24 23.56 -16.16 -18.51
CA ASN A 24 22.58 -15.30 -17.84
C ASN A 24 23.32 -14.24 -16.99
N ASP A 25 23.80 -13.20 -17.62
CA ASP A 25 24.58 -12.15 -16.96
C ASP A 25 23.73 -11.33 -15.96
N LEU A 26 22.40 -11.38 -16.04
CA LEU A 26 21.51 -10.79 -15.04
C LEU A 26 21.68 -11.47 -13.66
N ALA A 27 22.01 -12.76 -13.63
CA ALA A 27 22.30 -13.44 -12.38
C ALA A 27 23.60 -12.93 -11.74
N LEU A 28 24.60 -12.64 -12.54
CA LEU A 28 25.85 -12.02 -12.06
C LEU A 28 25.62 -10.60 -11.53
N LEU A 29 24.76 -9.84 -12.22
CA LEU A 29 24.34 -8.50 -11.78
C LEU A 29 23.59 -8.57 -10.44
N ALA A 30 22.73 -9.57 -10.24
CA ALA A 30 22.02 -9.78 -8.98
C ALA A 30 22.96 -10.11 -7.82
N ILE A 31 23.98 -10.94 -8.03
CA ILE A 31 24.99 -11.25 -7.01
C ILE A 31 25.79 -9.99 -6.67
N ALA A 32 26.22 -9.21 -7.66
CA ALA A 32 26.90 -7.94 -7.46
C ALA A 32 26.05 -6.94 -6.67
N GLN A 33 24.74 -6.87 -6.99
CA GLN A 33 23.78 -6.05 -6.25
C GLN A 33 23.64 -6.51 -4.80
N CYS A 34 23.56 -7.81 -4.53
CA CYS A 34 23.50 -8.35 -3.18
C CYS A 34 24.74 -7.94 -2.34
N ILE A 35 25.94 -8.01 -2.93
CA ILE A 35 27.17 -7.55 -2.25
C ILE A 35 27.07 -6.06 -1.94
N HIS A 36 26.66 -5.25 -2.91
CA HIS A 36 26.48 -3.81 -2.72
C HIS A 36 25.47 -3.49 -1.60
N ASP A 37 24.33 -4.14 -1.64
CA ASP A 37 23.21 -3.82 -0.73
C ASP A 37 23.51 -4.26 0.71
N LEU A 38 24.30 -5.33 0.89
CA LEU A 38 24.75 -5.80 2.19
C LEU A 38 25.91 -4.99 2.76
N LEU A 39 26.69 -4.30 1.94
CA LEU A 39 27.93 -3.63 2.37
C LEU A 39 27.70 -2.63 3.50
N SER A 40 26.57 -1.91 3.51
CA SER A 40 26.22 -0.96 4.57
C SER A 40 26.01 -1.60 5.94
N SER A 41 25.75 -2.91 5.99
CA SER A 41 25.56 -3.69 7.23
C SER A 41 26.88 -4.21 7.83
N TYR A 42 28.01 -3.97 7.17
CA TYR A 42 29.32 -4.43 7.60
C TYR A 42 30.31 -3.26 7.74
N LYS A 43 31.37 -3.48 8.54
CA LYS A 43 32.39 -2.46 8.79
C LYS A 43 33.12 -2.03 7.51
N ASP A 44 33.41 -3.00 6.65
CA ASP A 44 34.15 -2.82 5.41
C ASP A 44 33.83 -3.95 4.41
N LEU A 45 34.35 -3.81 3.17
CA LEU A 45 34.15 -4.77 2.10
C LEU A 45 34.66 -6.18 2.47
N ASP A 46 35.86 -6.27 3.06
CA ASP A 46 36.47 -7.57 3.39
C ASP A 46 35.63 -8.32 4.45
N SER A 47 35.11 -7.60 5.43
CA SER A 47 34.20 -8.15 6.44
C SER A 47 32.88 -8.64 5.81
N CYS A 48 32.32 -7.88 4.86
CA CYS A 48 31.11 -8.26 4.13
C CYS A 48 31.36 -9.53 3.31
N LEU A 49 32.40 -9.55 2.46
CA LEU A 49 32.69 -10.67 1.58
C LEU A 49 32.99 -11.96 2.37
N LYS A 50 33.68 -11.85 3.49
CA LYS A 50 34.03 -13.00 4.33
C LYS A 50 32.84 -13.59 5.10
N SER A 51 31.91 -12.75 5.54
CA SER A 51 30.83 -13.15 6.44
C SER A 51 29.55 -13.56 5.71
N ALA A 52 29.26 -12.93 4.57
CA ALA A 52 28.00 -13.09 3.87
C ALA A 52 28.05 -14.06 2.68
N PHE A 53 29.26 -14.36 2.17
CA PHE A 53 29.43 -15.11 0.92
C PHE A 53 30.34 -16.31 1.09
N THR A 54 30.29 -17.22 0.11
CA THR A 54 31.26 -18.32 -0.02
C THR A 54 32.68 -17.77 -0.16
N ALA A 55 33.70 -18.53 0.25
CA ALA A 55 35.09 -18.14 0.08
C ALA A 55 35.37 -17.75 -1.37
N PRO A 56 36.03 -16.61 -1.63
CA PRO A 56 36.27 -16.12 -2.97
C PRO A 56 37.10 -17.12 -3.78
N SER A 57 36.83 -17.22 -5.06
CA SER A 57 37.69 -17.95 -6.00
C SER A 57 39.00 -17.24 -6.18
N ASP A 58 40.07 -17.99 -6.54
CA ASP A 58 41.34 -17.39 -6.96
C ASP A 58 41.22 -16.74 -8.35
N GLN A 59 40.21 -17.10 -9.11
CA GLN A 59 39.95 -16.65 -10.48
C GLN A 59 38.64 -15.89 -10.58
N TYR A 60 38.55 -15.09 -11.61
CA TYR A 60 37.30 -14.47 -12.10
C TYR A 60 37.40 -14.28 -13.61
N ASN A 61 36.28 -14.09 -14.28
CA ASN A 61 36.25 -13.77 -15.71
C ASN A 61 35.73 -12.34 -15.94
N THR A 62 35.80 -11.90 -17.20
CA THR A 62 35.39 -10.55 -17.60
C THR A 62 33.94 -10.25 -17.22
N ALA A 63 33.01 -11.19 -17.45
CA ALA A 63 31.58 -10.98 -17.13
C ALA A 63 31.36 -10.70 -15.63
N CYS A 64 32.10 -11.36 -14.74
CA CYS A 64 32.00 -11.10 -13.28
C CYS A 64 32.57 -9.72 -12.92
N LEU A 65 33.63 -9.29 -13.58
CA LEU A 65 34.22 -7.95 -13.39
C LEU A 65 33.28 -6.87 -13.94
N ASP A 66 32.68 -7.10 -15.10
CA ASP A 66 31.73 -6.19 -15.74
C ASP A 66 30.46 -6.05 -14.88
N ALA A 67 29.96 -7.13 -14.27
CA ALA A 67 28.86 -7.08 -13.33
C ALA A 67 29.19 -6.26 -12.07
N ALA A 68 30.40 -6.42 -11.51
CA ALA A 68 30.88 -5.61 -10.40
C ALA A 68 30.93 -4.12 -10.77
N LYS A 69 31.53 -3.76 -11.91
CA LYS A 69 31.58 -2.38 -12.40
C LYS A 69 30.17 -1.81 -12.64
N ALA A 70 29.31 -2.55 -13.31
CA ALA A 70 27.95 -2.13 -13.60
C ALA A 70 27.18 -1.72 -12.33
N VAL A 71 27.35 -2.47 -11.23
CA VAL A 71 26.69 -2.13 -9.97
C VAL A 71 27.39 -1.00 -9.23
N PHE A 72 28.71 -1.10 -9.04
CA PHE A 72 29.43 -0.23 -8.11
C PHE A 72 29.92 1.09 -8.74
N GLU A 73 30.07 1.17 -10.05
CA GLU A 73 30.48 2.37 -10.78
C GLU A 73 29.32 3.01 -11.55
N GLU A 74 28.45 2.18 -12.18
CA GLU A 74 27.38 2.67 -13.04
C GLU A 74 26.00 2.69 -12.35
N GLY A 75 25.87 2.14 -11.14
CA GLY A 75 24.63 2.11 -10.36
C GLY A 75 23.55 1.19 -10.92
N LYS A 76 23.89 0.27 -11.85
CA LYS A 76 22.93 -0.68 -12.41
C LYS A 76 22.41 -1.66 -11.35
N ARG A 77 21.14 -2.05 -11.47
CA ARG A 77 20.47 -2.96 -10.57
C ARG A 77 19.71 -4.03 -11.34
N ARG A 78 19.72 -5.28 -10.83
CA ARG A 78 18.84 -6.36 -11.31
C ARG A 78 17.41 -6.14 -10.83
N PHE A 79 17.25 -5.63 -9.61
CA PHE A 79 16.00 -5.26 -8.97
C PHE A 79 16.10 -3.78 -8.53
N PRO A 80 15.69 -2.82 -9.39
CA PRO A 80 15.89 -1.38 -9.13
C PRO A 80 15.22 -0.88 -7.86
N ASP A 81 14.04 -1.41 -7.55
CA ASP A 81 13.18 -0.95 -6.47
C ASP A 81 13.35 -1.76 -5.17
N ALA A 82 14.33 -2.66 -5.12
CA ALA A 82 14.52 -3.54 -3.97
C ALA A 82 16.02 -3.75 -3.66
N GLN A 83 16.31 -3.96 -2.36
CA GLN A 83 17.60 -4.45 -1.90
C GLN A 83 17.62 -5.97 -1.89
N ILE A 84 18.70 -6.58 -2.40
CA ILE A 84 18.91 -8.02 -2.28
C ILE A 84 19.72 -8.28 -1.01
N LEU A 85 19.10 -8.88 0.01
CA LEU A 85 19.76 -9.20 1.28
C LEU A 85 20.17 -10.66 1.41
N GLN A 86 19.55 -11.54 0.62
CA GLN A 86 19.84 -12.97 0.59
C GLN A 86 19.66 -13.52 -0.82
N PHE A 87 20.43 -14.52 -1.19
CA PHE A 87 20.12 -15.38 -2.31
C PHE A 87 20.44 -16.83 -1.99
N ARG A 88 19.83 -17.75 -2.73
CA ARG A 88 20.00 -19.19 -2.54
C ARG A 88 20.10 -19.90 -3.87
N SER A 89 21.17 -20.65 -4.04
CA SER A 89 21.32 -21.56 -5.19
C SER A 89 20.33 -22.71 -5.07
N PHE A 90 19.78 -23.12 -6.20
CA PHE A 90 18.94 -24.29 -6.30
C PHE A 90 19.35 -25.18 -7.46
N THR A 91 19.08 -26.49 -7.33
CA THR A 91 19.13 -27.43 -8.45
C THR A 91 17.80 -28.15 -8.56
N LYS A 92 17.36 -28.49 -9.76
CA LYS A 92 16.08 -29.20 -9.96
C LYS A 92 15.98 -30.52 -9.19
N TYR A 93 17.12 -31.14 -8.87
CA TYR A 93 17.16 -32.41 -8.11
C TYR A 93 17.22 -32.21 -6.60
N SER A 94 17.78 -31.10 -6.13
CA SER A 94 17.85 -30.83 -4.70
C SER A 94 16.48 -30.49 -4.11
N ASP A 95 15.57 -29.88 -4.88
CA ASP A 95 14.26 -29.48 -4.40
C ASP A 95 13.19 -30.58 -4.53
N GLY A 96 13.42 -31.57 -5.38
CA GLY A 96 12.49 -32.67 -5.62
C GLY A 96 12.76 -33.94 -4.80
N ALA A 97 14.00 -34.15 -4.37
CA ALA A 97 14.46 -35.44 -3.83
C ALA A 97 15.05 -35.34 -2.41
N GLY A 98 14.38 -34.62 -1.52
CA GLY A 98 14.83 -34.60 -0.11
C GLY A 98 15.99 -33.64 0.12
N ASN A 99 15.93 -32.48 -0.48
CA ASN A 99 16.89 -31.42 -0.26
C ASN A 99 17.00 -31.06 1.23
N PRO A 100 18.18 -31.15 1.85
CA PRO A 100 18.38 -30.72 3.22
C PRO A 100 18.11 -29.22 3.42
N ASP A 101 18.03 -28.44 2.34
CA ASP A 101 17.79 -26.99 2.38
C ASP A 101 16.31 -26.58 2.31
N LYS A 102 15.34 -27.52 2.24
CA LYS A 102 13.91 -27.17 2.26
C LYS A 102 13.52 -26.31 3.46
N GLY A 103 14.07 -26.58 4.64
CA GLY A 103 13.87 -25.77 5.83
C GLY A 103 14.43 -24.37 5.71
N LYS A 104 15.64 -24.22 5.15
CA LYS A 104 16.28 -22.92 4.95
C LYS A 104 15.58 -22.08 3.90
N LEU A 105 15.05 -22.69 2.83
CA LEU A 105 14.26 -21.98 1.84
C LEU A 105 12.92 -21.51 2.43
N ALA A 106 12.25 -22.33 3.21
CA ALA A 106 11.04 -21.94 3.95
C ALA A 106 11.30 -20.79 4.92
N ASP A 107 12.44 -20.82 5.64
CA ASP A 107 12.85 -19.72 6.52
C ASP A 107 13.11 -18.43 5.75
N LEU A 108 13.68 -18.50 4.55
CA LEU A 108 13.88 -17.32 3.70
C LEU A 108 12.53 -16.75 3.25
N TYR A 109 11.60 -17.57 2.78
CA TYR A 109 10.24 -17.09 2.43
C TYR A 109 9.47 -16.53 3.64
N LYS A 110 9.74 -17.05 4.84
CA LYS A 110 9.13 -16.54 6.07
C LYS A 110 9.67 -15.16 6.47
N ASN A 111 10.98 -14.93 6.29
CA ASN A 111 11.68 -13.77 6.86
C ASN A 111 12.04 -12.69 5.84
N TYR A 112 11.92 -12.97 4.55
CA TYR A 112 12.30 -12.08 3.45
C TYR A 112 11.26 -12.08 2.35
N ASP A 113 11.18 -11.00 1.59
CA ASP A 113 10.36 -10.93 0.39
C ASP A 113 11.10 -11.57 -0.80
N TYR A 114 10.40 -12.44 -1.51
CA TYR A 114 10.93 -13.05 -2.73
C TYR A 114 10.91 -12.06 -3.88
N LEU A 115 12.08 -11.73 -4.40
CA LEU A 115 12.25 -10.75 -5.48
C LEU A 115 12.22 -11.39 -6.86
N GLY A 116 12.59 -12.64 -6.99
CA GLY A 116 12.66 -13.34 -8.28
C GLY A 116 13.76 -14.40 -8.32
N SER A 117 13.97 -14.97 -9.50
CA SER A 117 15.00 -15.98 -9.74
C SER A 117 15.64 -15.80 -11.11
N ASP A 118 16.87 -16.25 -11.23
CA ASP A 118 17.59 -16.44 -12.49
C ASP A 118 18.09 -17.87 -12.62
N SER A 119 18.10 -18.42 -13.83
CA SER A 119 18.55 -19.79 -14.09
C SER A 119 19.36 -19.88 -15.37
N VAL A 120 20.30 -20.83 -15.43
CA VAL A 120 21.06 -21.18 -16.64
C VAL A 120 20.57 -22.45 -17.30
N SER A 121 19.77 -23.24 -16.57
CA SER A 121 19.13 -24.46 -17.07
C SER A 121 17.94 -24.80 -16.16
N THR A 122 17.22 -25.86 -16.54
CA THR A 122 16.17 -26.42 -15.68
C THR A 122 16.69 -26.98 -14.36
N ARG A 123 18.01 -27.04 -14.16
CA ARG A 123 18.66 -27.65 -12.98
C ARG A 123 19.35 -26.66 -12.06
N TRP A 124 19.84 -25.50 -12.58
CA TRP A 124 20.68 -24.58 -11.84
C TRP A 124 20.14 -23.16 -11.90
N GLY A 125 20.02 -22.52 -10.75
CA GLY A 125 19.59 -21.15 -10.64
C GLY A 125 19.76 -20.58 -9.24
N HIS A 126 19.41 -19.29 -9.09
CA HIS A 126 19.35 -18.60 -7.81
C HIS A 126 17.96 -18.03 -7.57
N PHE A 127 17.50 -18.10 -6.32
CA PHE A 127 16.39 -17.33 -5.78
C PHE A 127 16.96 -16.13 -5.04
N TYR A 128 16.34 -14.95 -5.20
CA TYR A 128 16.72 -13.70 -4.57
C TYR A 128 15.67 -13.22 -3.61
N PHE A 129 16.12 -12.72 -2.46
CA PHE A 129 15.25 -12.29 -1.38
C PHE A 129 15.69 -10.91 -0.89
N GLY A 130 14.73 -10.01 -0.73
CA GLY A 130 14.90 -8.66 -0.21
C GLY A 130 14.51 -8.52 1.25
N LYS A 131 14.66 -7.31 1.76
CA LYS A 131 14.12 -6.96 3.07
C LYS A 131 12.63 -7.27 3.04
N LYS A 132 12.16 -8.05 4.01
CA LYS A 132 10.74 -8.17 4.23
C LYS A 132 10.27 -6.80 4.69
N GLU A 133 9.63 -6.08 3.79
CA GLU A 133 8.88 -4.93 4.21
C GLU A 133 7.76 -5.48 5.09
N GLU A 134 7.77 -5.12 6.36
CA GLU A 134 6.54 -5.12 7.11
C GLU A 134 5.65 -4.18 6.29
N LYS A 135 4.77 -4.73 5.46
CA LYS A 135 3.70 -3.94 4.86
C LYS A 135 2.95 -3.38 6.04
N LYS A 136 3.27 -2.13 6.41
CA LYS A 136 2.49 -1.40 7.39
C LYS A 136 1.06 -1.50 6.87
N MET A 137 0.26 -2.32 7.53
CA MET A 137 -1.10 -2.57 7.08
C MET A 137 -1.77 -1.22 6.97
N PHE A 138 -2.30 -0.90 5.80
CA PHE A 138 -2.95 0.38 5.58
C PHE A 138 -4.00 0.61 6.68
N ARG A 139 -4.02 1.79 7.24
CA ARG A 139 -4.98 2.20 8.24
C ARG A 139 -5.33 3.67 8.03
N MET A 140 -6.61 3.97 8.00
CA MET A 140 -7.09 5.34 7.89
C MET A 140 -7.79 5.79 9.16
N LEU A 141 -7.80 7.11 9.37
CA LEU A 141 -8.58 7.78 10.39
C LEU A 141 -9.59 8.70 9.70
N VAL A 142 -10.86 8.63 10.08
CA VAL A 142 -11.87 9.54 9.59
C VAL A 142 -12.30 10.48 10.71
N MET A 143 -12.37 11.79 10.41
CA MET A 143 -12.70 12.86 11.33
C MET A 143 -13.92 13.60 10.83
N ALA A 144 -14.72 14.18 11.74
CA ALA A 144 -15.78 15.12 11.38
C ALA A 144 -15.36 16.53 11.76
N GLY A 145 -15.53 17.49 10.87
CA GLY A 145 -15.33 18.91 11.15
C GLY A 145 -16.32 19.44 12.19
N HIS A 146 -15.99 20.56 12.81
CA HIS A 146 -16.82 21.30 13.76
C HIS A 146 -17.24 20.49 15.01
N GLY A 147 -18.29 20.87 15.72
CA GLY A 147 -18.85 20.15 16.84
C GLY A 147 -18.47 20.74 18.19
N ARG A 148 -18.26 19.88 19.21
CA ARG A 148 -18.03 20.33 20.59
C ARG A 148 -16.64 20.96 20.76
N ASN A 149 -16.60 22.22 21.17
CA ASN A 149 -15.40 22.96 21.52
C ASN A 149 -14.81 22.52 22.87
N GLN A 150 -13.58 22.92 23.16
CA GLN A 150 -12.91 22.61 24.43
C GLN A 150 -13.57 23.29 25.64
N ASP A 151 -14.27 24.40 25.44
CA ASP A 151 -15.04 25.10 26.47
C ASP A 151 -16.46 24.50 26.69
N GLY A 152 -16.81 23.44 25.95
CA GLY A 152 -18.09 22.76 26.02
C GLY A 152 -19.17 23.36 25.11
N SER A 153 -18.93 24.51 24.46
CA SER A 153 -19.87 25.09 23.49
C SER A 153 -19.95 24.22 22.22
N TRP A 154 -21.01 24.43 21.44
CA TRP A 154 -21.22 23.76 20.18
C TRP A 154 -20.91 24.67 19.00
N ASP A 155 -20.04 24.23 18.10
CA ASP A 155 -19.79 24.86 16.82
C ASP A 155 -20.56 24.08 15.73
N PRO A 156 -21.64 24.66 15.17
CA PRO A 156 -22.43 23.99 14.14
C PRO A 156 -21.71 23.92 12.78
N GLY A 157 -20.60 24.63 12.58
CA GLY A 157 -20.05 24.90 11.26
C GLY A 157 -20.98 25.76 10.42
N ALA A 158 -20.97 25.57 9.12
CA ALA A 158 -21.93 26.22 8.24
C ALA A 158 -23.37 25.71 8.49
N VAL A 159 -24.34 26.61 8.30
CA VAL A 159 -25.78 26.30 8.43
C VAL A 159 -26.48 26.67 7.13
N GLY A 160 -27.18 25.75 6.53
CA GLY A 160 -27.90 25.97 5.27
C GLY A 160 -28.90 24.87 4.97
N CYS A 161 -29.90 25.17 4.18
CA CYS A 161 -30.95 24.23 3.74
C CYS A 161 -31.58 23.40 4.87
N GLY A 162 -31.64 23.98 6.10
CA GLY A 162 -32.23 23.34 7.29
C GLY A 162 -31.27 22.39 8.03
N TYR A 163 -29.99 22.34 7.69
CA TYR A 163 -28.99 21.44 8.28
C TYR A 163 -27.84 22.22 8.89
N GLN A 164 -27.10 21.57 9.81
CA GLN A 164 -25.81 22.02 10.34
C GLN A 164 -24.71 21.13 9.79
N GLU A 165 -23.59 21.74 9.40
CA GLU A 165 -22.42 21.01 8.86
C GLU A 165 -21.88 19.98 9.84
N ALA A 166 -21.78 20.35 11.12
CA ALA A 166 -21.32 19.44 12.16
C ALA A 166 -22.11 18.13 12.25
N ASP A 167 -23.43 18.19 12.01
CA ASP A 167 -24.30 16.99 12.05
C ASP A 167 -24.11 16.12 10.79
N LEU A 168 -24.08 16.74 9.61
CA LEU A 168 -23.88 16.03 8.35
C LEU A 168 -22.47 15.41 8.26
N ALA A 169 -21.46 16.11 8.76
CA ALA A 169 -20.09 15.59 8.81
C ALA A 169 -19.98 14.35 9.69
N ARG A 170 -20.65 14.31 10.84
CA ARG A 170 -20.72 13.13 11.72
C ARG A 170 -21.46 11.98 11.09
N GLU A 171 -22.60 12.26 10.47
CA GLU A 171 -23.36 11.24 9.74
C GLU A 171 -22.52 10.60 8.65
N LEU A 172 -21.85 11.40 7.82
CA LEU A 172 -21.02 10.87 6.73
C LEU A 172 -19.77 10.14 7.25
N ARG A 173 -19.11 10.64 8.30
CA ARG A 173 -18.02 9.96 9.00
C ARG A 173 -18.42 8.54 9.40
N ASP A 174 -19.57 8.38 10.03
CA ASP A 174 -20.02 7.09 10.53
C ASP A 174 -20.44 6.14 9.38
N LEU A 175 -20.98 6.70 8.30
CA LEU A 175 -21.25 5.95 7.07
C LEU A 175 -19.97 5.49 6.38
N ILE A 176 -18.91 6.34 6.34
CA ILE A 176 -17.59 5.97 5.81
C ILE A 176 -16.97 4.85 6.64
N LYS A 177 -17.04 4.93 7.98
CA LYS A 177 -16.57 3.83 8.85
C LYS A 177 -17.28 2.53 8.51
N THR A 178 -18.61 2.57 8.36
CA THR A 178 -19.41 1.40 8.00
C THR A 178 -19.03 0.85 6.62
N ALA A 179 -18.83 1.73 5.63
CA ALA A 179 -18.42 1.33 4.29
C ALA A 179 -16.99 0.74 4.27
N ALA A 180 -16.08 1.30 5.06
CA ALA A 180 -14.72 0.80 5.21
C ALA A 180 -14.72 -0.61 5.82
N ASP A 181 -15.51 -0.85 6.87
CA ASP A 181 -15.63 -2.19 7.46
C ASP A 181 -16.18 -3.21 6.47
N GLN A 182 -17.17 -2.82 5.66
CA GLN A 182 -17.74 -3.67 4.61
C GLN A 182 -16.73 -3.98 3.50
N ALA A 183 -15.84 -3.03 3.22
CA ALA A 183 -14.78 -3.17 2.22
C ALA A 183 -13.50 -3.82 2.78
N GLY A 184 -13.45 -4.15 4.08
CA GLY A 184 -12.27 -4.70 4.74
C GLY A 184 -11.12 -3.69 4.89
N VAL A 185 -11.39 -2.39 4.74
CA VAL A 185 -10.39 -1.33 4.89
C VAL A 185 -10.26 -0.94 6.36
N PRO A 186 -9.09 -1.13 6.99
CA PRO A 186 -8.87 -0.71 8.37
C PRO A 186 -9.10 0.79 8.53
N CYS A 187 -10.14 1.15 9.29
CA CYS A 187 -10.58 2.52 9.50
C CYS A 187 -10.98 2.74 10.96
N ASP A 188 -10.44 3.78 11.56
CA ASP A 188 -10.87 4.26 12.88
C ASP A 188 -11.60 5.60 12.75
N VAL A 189 -12.36 5.92 13.79
CA VAL A 189 -13.03 7.21 13.94
C VAL A 189 -12.29 8.01 14.99
N ALA A 190 -11.98 9.29 14.66
CA ALA A 190 -11.36 10.21 15.60
C ALA A 190 -12.32 10.53 16.78
N PRO A 191 -11.79 10.96 17.94
CA PRO A 191 -12.62 11.43 19.05
C PRO A 191 -13.64 12.48 18.60
N ASP A 192 -14.85 12.43 19.16
CA ASP A 192 -15.92 13.35 18.77
C ASP A 192 -15.76 14.72 19.44
N CYS A 193 -15.09 15.63 18.75
CA CYS A 193 -14.87 17.01 19.21
C CYS A 193 -14.68 17.94 18.00
N ASN A 194 -14.62 19.25 18.23
CA ASN A 194 -14.10 20.21 17.27
C ASN A 194 -12.56 20.13 17.27
N HIS A 195 -12.00 19.51 16.27
CA HIS A 195 -10.55 19.27 16.15
C HIS A 195 -9.75 20.57 16.06
N TYR A 196 -10.27 21.61 15.37
CA TYR A 196 -9.65 22.92 15.34
C TYR A 196 -9.54 23.53 16.75
N SER A 197 -10.64 23.51 17.51
CA SER A 197 -10.65 24.00 18.89
C SER A 197 -9.70 23.21 19.79
N TYR A 198 -9.68 21.87 19.64
CA TYR A 198 -8.80 20.98 20.38
C TYR A 198 -7.32 21.28 20.13
N PHE A 199 -6.89 21.32 18.87
CA PHE A 199 -5.50 21.61 18.52
C PHE A 199 -5.09 23.04 18.84
N LYS A 200 -6.00 24.01 18.70
CA LYS A 200 -5.77 25.40 19.08
C LYS A 200 -5.53 25.59 20.57
N ALA A 201 -6.16 24.78 21.39
CA ALA A 201 -5.95 24.73 22.85
C ALA A 201 -4.69 23.95 23.26
N GLY A 202 -3.87 23.48 22.30
CA GLY A 202 -2.66 22.72 22.55
C GLY A 202 -2.86 21.22 22.68
N GLY A 203 -4.05 20.72 22.37
CA GLY A 203 -4.33 19.28 22.31
C GLY A 203 -3.53 18.59 21.20
N GLN A 204 -3.24 17.32 21.40
CA GLN A 204 -2.53 16.47 20.44
C GLN A 204 -3.05 15.04 20.54
N TYR A 205 -3.10 14.33 19.42
CA TYR A 205 -3.16 12.88 19.40
C TYR A 205 -2.16 12.32 18.40
N ASP A 206 -1.67 11.14 18.72
CA ASP A 206 -0.75 10.42 17.87
C ASP A 206 -1.52 9.80 16.70
N VAL A 207 -1.22 10.28 15.49
CA VAL A 207 -1.76 9.74 14.25
C VAL A 207 -0.71 8.95 13.45
N SER A 208 0.49 8.77 13.99
CA SER A 208 1.62 8.12 13.29
C SER A 208 1.35 6.68 12.85
N ALA A 209 0.36 6.02 13.48
CA ALA A 209 -0.08 4.68 13.10
C ALA A 209 -0.92 4.64 11.81
N TYR A 210 -1.42 5.79 11.34
CA TYR A 210 -2.26 5.88 10.15
C TYR A 210 -1.44 6.22 8.91
N ASN A 211 -1.97 5.83 7.76
CA ASN A 211 -1.43 6.20 6.44
C ASN A 211 -2.14 7.42 5.86
N TYR A 212 -3.42 7.60 6.26
CA TYR A 212 -4.27 8.65 5.74
C TYR A 212 -5.28 9.11 6.78
N VAL A 213 -5.50 10.42 6.85
CA VAL A 213 -6.54 11.03 7.66
C VAL A 213 -7.47 11.82 6.75
N LEU A 214 -8.76 11.53 6.82
CA LEU A 214 -9.79 12.21 6.06
C LEU A 214 -10.70 12.99 7.01
N GLU A 215 -10.71 14.31 6.87
CA GLU A 215 -11.60 15.21 7.61
C GLU A 215 -12.81 15.59 6.74
N ILE A 216 -14.01 15.40 7.27
CA ILE A 216 -15.27 15.59 6.55
C ILE A 216 -15.84 16.94 6.88
N HIS A 217 -16.12 17.74 5.84
CA HIS A 217 -16.76 19.04 5.88
C HIS A 217 -17.86 19.18 4.82
N PHE A 218 -18.64 20.24 4.94
CA PHE A 218 -19.62 20.69 3.96
C PHE A 218 -19.44 22.18 3.72
N ASN A 219 -19.09 22.53 2.50
CA ASN A 219 -18.77 23.90 2.10
C ASN A 219 -19.98 24.83 2.21
N ALA A 220 -19.72 26.11 2.23
CA ALA A 220 -20.76 27.16 2.18
C ALA A 220 -20.37 28.24 1.17
N SER A 221 -21.36 28.76 0.47
CA SER A 221 -21.16 29.96 -0.36
C SER A 221 -21.87 31.18 0.24
N ALA A 222 -21.32 32.35 -0.07
CA ALA A 222 -21.95 33.64 0.33
C ALA A 222 -23.35 33.80 -0.26
N THR A 223 -23.60 33.18 -1.43
CA THR A 223 -24.93 33.16 -2.08
C THR A 223 -25.55 31.79 -1.85
N ALA A 224 -26.56 31.75 -1.00
CA ALA A 224 -27.32 30.54 -0.72
C ALA A 224 -28.39 30.32 -1.79
N ASP A 225 -28.55 29.06 -2.22
CA ASP A 225 -29.69 28.59 -2.98
C ASP A 225 -30.51 27.63 -2.12
N GLN A 226 -31.57 28.13 -1.48
CA GLN A 226 -32.41 27.38 -0.56
C GLN A 226 -33.50 26.56 -1.25
N SER A 227 -33.79 26.84 -2.51
CA SER A 227 -34.91 26.26 -3.28
C SER A 227 -34.46 25.29 -4.38
N GLY A 228 -33.19 25.40 -4.81
CA GLY A 228 -32.65 24.69 -5.92
C GLY A 228 -32.91 25.35 -7.27
N ASP A 229 -31.92 25.29 -8.14
CA ASP A 229 -31.99 25.74 -9.54
C ASP A 229 -31.52 24.64 -10.50
N ASP A 230 -31.47 23.38 -10.05
CA ASP A 230 -30.92 22.19 -10.72
C ASP A 230 -29.40 22.29 -10.98
N ILE A 231 -28.69 23.20 -10.31
CA ILE A 231 -27.24 23.41 -10.51
C ILE A 231 -26.47 23.22 -9.20
N LYS A 232 -25.87 22.07 -9.02
CA LYS A 232 -24.99 21.79 -7.89
C LYS A 232 -23.71 22.63 -7.93
N LYS A 233 -23.22 23.07 -6.77
CA LYS A 233 -21.90 23.67 -6.59
C LYS A 233 -20.79 22.66 -6.48
N GLY A 234 -21.07 21.48 -5.88
CA GLY A 234 -20.30 20.26 -6.00
C GLY A 234 -19.31 19.98 -4.88
N SER A 235 -18.39 19.07 -5.15
CA SER A 235 -17.41 18.54 -4.19
C SER A 235 -15.99 19.03 -4.51
N MET A 236 -15.16 19.16 -3.47
CA MET A 236 -13.73 19.47 -3.58
C MET A 236 -12.94 18.96 -2.38
N VAL A 237 -11.61 18.97 -2.49
CA VAL A 237 -10.71 18.55 -1.40
C VAL A 237 -9.61 19.58 -1.20
N TYR A 238 -9.31 19.90 0.06
CA TYR A 238 -8.12 20.65 0.43
C TYR A 238 -7.01 19.72 0.88
N ILE A 239 -5.81 19.92 0.32
CA ILE A 239 -4.57 19.23 0.70
C ILE A 239 -3.53 20.24 1.19
N ASP A 240 -2.53 19.78 1.96
CA ASP A 240 -1.39 20.61 2.35
C ASP A 240 -0.35 20.69 1.22
N GLN A 241 0.35 21.83 1.12
CA GLN A 241 1.42 22.02 0.12
C GLN A 241 2.58 21.03 0.23
N SER A 242 2.73 20.35 1.36
CA SER A 242 3.76 19.31 1.57
C SER A 242 3.36 17.94 1.04
N GLU A 243 2.14 17.77 0.52
CA GLU A 243 1.75 16.52 -0.16
C GLU A 243 2.53 16.38 -1.48
N THR A 244 3.01 15.17 -1.75
CA THR A 244 3.80 14.86 -2.95
C THR A 244 2.94 14.46 -4.15
N GLY A 245 1.63 14.35 -3.96
CA GLY A 245 0.64 14.00 -4.97
C GLY A 245 -0.76 14.02 -4.38
N HIS A 246 -1.78 13.78 -5.21
CA HIS A 246 -3.20 13.81 -4.81
C HIS A 246 -4.03 12.72 -5.52
N SER A 247 -3.40 11.58 -5.83
CA SER A 247 -4.08 10.48 -6.52
C SER A 247 -5.27 9.90 -5.73
N VAL A 248 -5.23 9.98 -4.40
CA VAL A 248 -6.32 9.55 -3.52
C VAL A 248 -7.50 10.49 -3.64
N GLU A 249 -7.24 11.80 -3.56
CA GLU A 249 -8.23 12.85 -3.63
C GLU A 249 -8.89 12.91 -5.02
N ASP A 250 -8.08 12.74 -6.09
CA ASP A 250 -8.59 12.62 -7.45
C ASP A 250 -9.53 11.43 -7.62
N ALA A 251 -9.17 10.27 -7.06
CA ALA A 251 -10.00 9.08 -7.12
C ALA A 251 -11.31 9.25 -6.32
N ILE A 252 -11.24 9.84 -5.12
CA ILE A 252 -12.44 10.19 -4.33
C ILE A 252 -13.36 11.10 -5.14
N LEU A 253 -12.84 12.21 -5.66
CA LEU A 253 -13.64 13.17 -6.42
C LEU A 253 -14.21 12.57 -7.70
N SER A 254 -13.43 11.79 -8.45
CA SER A 254 -13.90 11.08 -9.65
C SER A 254 -15.09 10.17 -9.35
N ASN A 255 -15.03 9.45 -8.23
CA ASN A 255 -16.13 8.59 -7.79
C ASN A 255 -17.36 9.38 -7.38
N LEU A 256 -17.20 10.52 -6.69
CA LEU A 256 -18.30 11.42 -6.33
C LEU A 256 -18.96 12.05 -7.57
N TYR A 257 -18.15 12.46 -8.56
CA TYR A 257 -18.68 13.01 -9.83
C TYR A 257 -19.45 11.93 -10.61
N SER A 258 -18.99 10.67 -10.55
CA SER A 258 -19.71 9.54 -11.15
C SER A 258 -21.06 9.27 -10.48
N LEU A 259 -21.25 9.68 -9.22
CA LEU A 259 -22.53 9.63 -8.51
C LEU A 259 -23.39 10.88 -8.73
N GLY A 260 -22.97 11.80 -9.59
CA GLY A 260 -23.73 13.00 -9.94
C GLY A 260 -23.40 14.24 -9.10
N SER A 261 -22.29 14.25 -8.33
CA SER A 261 -21.70 15.49 -7.85
C SER A 261 -21.08 16.27 -9.00
N ARG A 262 -20.68 17.50 -8.74
CA ARG A 262 -19.97 18.37 -9.67
C ARG A 262 -18.62 18.74 -9.09
N GLN A 263 -17.65 19.05 -9.95
CA GLN A 263 -16.40 19.63 -9.51
C GLN A 263 -16.64 21.07 -9.02
N ALA A 264 -16.30 21.34 -7.78
CA ALA A 264 -16.21 22.69 -7.24
C ALA A 264 -14.78 23.22 -7.45
N TRP A 265 -14.65 24.44 -7.91
CA TRP A 265 -13.38 25.11 -8.19
C TRP A 265 -12.40 24.21 -8.97
N ASP A 266 -11.17 24.03 -8.47
CA ASP A 266 -10.14 23.21 -9.11
C ASP A 266 -10.21 21.73 -8.71
N GLY A 267 -11.24 21.31 -7.96
CA GLY A 267 -11.36 19.96 -7.41
C GLY A 267 -10.41 19.74 -6.24
N VAL A 268 -9.14 19.41 -6.49
CA VAL A 268 -8.12 19.34 -5.43
C VAL A 268 -7.39 20.68 -5.34
N VAL A 269 -7.42 21.28 -4.14
CA VAL A 269 -6.87 22.64 -3.86
C VAL A 269 -5.84 22.57 -2.76
N VAL A 270 -4.68 23.17 -2.99
CA VAL A 270 -3.68 23.37 -1.94
C VAL A 270 -4.17 24.44 -0.98
N SER A 271 -4.34 24.10 0.30
CA SER A 271 -4.95 24.97 1.31
C SER A 271 -4.20 26.29 1.48
N GLN A 272 -2.87 26.32 1.32
CA GLN A 272 -2.05 27.51 1.42
C GLN A 272 -2.31 28.55 0.31
N ARG A 273 -2.98 28.18 -0.78
CA ARG A 273 -3.43 29.14 -1.79
C ARG A 273 -4.50 30.08 -1.24
N GLN A 274 -5.34 29.59 -0.33
CA GLN A 274 -6.41 30.37 0.29
C GLN A 274 -6.01 30.90 1.68
N TRP A 275 -5.30 30.08 2.45
CA TRP A 275 -4.80 30.42 3.78
C TRP A 275 -3.29 30.23 3.83
N PRO A 276 -2.48 31.31 3.78
CA PRO A 276 -1.01 31.19 3.71
C PRO A 276 -0.37 30.36 4.84
N SER A 277 -0.99 30.32 6.03
CA SER A 277 -0.55 29.48 7.16
C SER A 277 -1.06 28.03 7.07
N GLY A 278 -1.87 27.68 6.06
CA GLY A 278 -2.57 26.42 5.96
C GLY A 278 -3.72 26.26 6.96
N LEU A 279 -4.33 25.09 6.94
CA LEU A 279 -5.35 24.69 7.92
C LEU A 279 -4.67 24.09 9.15
N LEU A 280 -5.06 24.53 10.36
CA LEU A 280 -4.39 24.13 11.61
C LEU A 280 -4.40 22.61 11.84
N VAL A 281 -5.56 21.96 11.67
CA VAL A 281 -5.70 20.51 11.85
C VAL A 281 -4.79 19.78 10.87
N GLN A 282 -4.83 20.15 9.60
CA GLN A 282 -4.00 19.60 8.53
C GLN A 282 -2.52 19.75 8.84
N SER A 283 -2.07 20.93 9.23
CA SER A 283 -0.66 21.19 9.57
C SER A 283 -0.18 20.34 10.76
N ARG A 284 -1.02 20.11 11.77
CA ARG A 284 -0.68 19.29 12.94
C ARG A 284 -0.58 17.81 12.61
N ILE A 285 -1.40 17.30 11.70
CA ILE A 285 -1.35 15.92 11.24
C ILE A 285 -0.17 15.72 10.30
N ARG A 286 0.05 16.63 9.36
CA ARG A 286 1.19 16.58 8.44
C ARG A 286 2.54 16.63 9.16
N ALA A 287 2.65 17.37 10.25
CA ALA A 287 3.86 17.40 11.09
C ALA A 287 4.25 16.02 11.66
N GLN A 288 3.33 15.06 11.71
CA GLN A 288 3.58 13.67 12.11
C GLN A 288 3.87 12.74 10.91
N GLY A 289 4.01 13.29 9.70
CA GLY A 289 4.33 12.53 8.49
C GLY A 289 3.13 11.77 7.89
N VAL A 290 1.91 12.08 8.32
CA VAL A 290 0.69 11.41 7.85
C VAL A 290 -0.02 12.27 6.80
N SER A 291 -0.48 11.68 5.71
CA SER A 291 -1.27 12.37 4.68
C SER A 291 -2.65 12.77 5.24
N HIS A 292 -3.07 14.01 4.94
CA HIS A 292 -4.34 14.54 5.43
C HIS A 292 -5.08 15.33 4.35
N ALA A 293 -6.35 15.02 4.18
CA ALA A 293 -7.24 15.76 3.30
C ALA A 293 -8.49 16.25 4.01
N VAL A 294 -8.98 17.42 3.64
CA VAL A 294 -10.28 17.97 4.05
C VAL A 294 -11.22 17.84 2.87
N LEU A 295 -12.22 16.98 2.99
CA LEU A 295 -13.25 16.79 1.97
C LEU A 295 -14.41 17.74 2.24
N GLU A 296 -14.60 18.68 1.34
CA GLU A 296 -15.82 19.47 1.20
C GLU A 296 -16.82 18.68 0.35
N THR A 297 -17.68 17.93 1.03
CA THR A 297 -18.55 16.92 0.39
C THR A 297 -19.49 17.52 -0.63
N CYS A 298 -20.11 18.65 -0.29
CA CYS A 298 -20.96 19.47 -1.14
C CYS A 298 -21.23 20.81 -0.43
N PHE A 299 -21.97 21.72 -1.06
CA PHE A 299 -22.31 23.01 -0.43
C PHE A 299 -23.61 22.89 0.37
N ILE A 300 -23.52 23.03 1.70
CA ILE A 300 -24.69 22.98 2.60
C ILE A 300 -25.69 24.13 2.36
N THR A 301 -25.25 25.21 1.72
CA THR A 301 -26.06 26.36 1.34
C THR A 301 -26.74 26.23 -0.01
N ASP A 302 -26.66 25.07 -0.65
CA ASP A 302 -27.18 24.76 -1.96
C ASP A 302 -28.11 23.55 -1.88
N TRP A 303 -29.41 23.74 -2.20
CA TRP A 303 -30.40 22.68 -2.04
C TRP A 303 -30.20 21.51 -3.00
N ASP A 304 -29.68 21.77 -4.20
CA ASP A 304 -29.39 20.68 -5.16
C ASP A 304 -28.27 19.79 -4.67
N ASP A 305 -27.23 20.37 -4.04
CA ASP A 305 -26.15 19.65 -3.40
C ASP A 305 -26.64 18.86 -2.18
N VAL A 306 -27.42 19.49 -1.29
CA VAL A 306 -27.96 18.84 -0.08
C VAL A 306 -28.90 17.71 -0.46
N SER A 307 -29.80 17.93 -1.43
CA SER A 307 -30.73 16.92 -1.93
C SER A 307 -29.98 15.72 -2.52
N TRP A 308 -28.93 15.98 -3.31
CA TRP A 308 -28.05 14.93 -3.82
C TRP A 308 -27.40 14.14 -2.71
N TYR A 309 -26.83 14.81 -1.71
CA TYR A 309 -26.21 14.16 -0.54
C TYR A 309 -27.22 13.26 0.19
N LEU A 310 -28.38 13.78 0.55
CA LEU A 310 -29.40 13.04 1.30
C LEU A 310 -29.89 11.79 0.54
N ALA A 311 -30.04 11.89 -0.77
CA ALA A 311 -30.45 10.77 -1.63
C ALA A 311 -29.36 9.71 -1.82
N ASN A 312 -28.08 10.06 -1.65
CA ASN A 312 -26.94 9.21 -2.02
C ASN A 312 -25.95 8.95 -0.87
N LYS A 313 -26.13 9.43 0.33
CA LYS A 313 -25.13 9.43 1.43
C LYS A 313 -24.42 8.10 1.66
N THR A 314 -25.14 6.97 1.61
CA THR A 314 -24.52 5.63 1.73
C THR A 314 -23.63 5.30 0.53
N LYS A 315 -24.06 5.66 -0.68
CA LYS A 315 -23.27 5.46 -1.89
C LYS A 315 -22.06 6.39 -1.91
N ILE A 316 -22.20 7.63 -1.42
CA ILE A 316 -21.12 8.61 -1.25
C ILE A 316 -20.05 8.03 -0.32
N ALA A 317 -20.44 7.48 0.84
CA ALA A 317 -19.51 6.83 1.75
C ALA A 317 -18.73 5.67 1.08
N SER A 318 -19.43 4.81 0.34
CA SER A 318 -18.81 3.71 -0.39
C SER A 318 -17.88 4.22 -1.52
N ALA A 319 -18.25 5.29 -2.21
CA ALA A 319 -17.46 5.92 -3.27
C ALA A 319 -16.16 6.54 -2.72
N ILE A 320 -16.23 7.16 -1.53
CA ILE A 320 -15.05 7.69 -0.82
C ILE A 320 -14.08 6.56 -0.48
N VAL A 321 -14.57 5.48 0.14
CA VAL A 321 -13.74 4.31 0.50
C VAL A 321 -13.13 3.68 -0.75
N ALA A 322 -13.89 3.52 -1.83
CA ALA A 322 -13.38 3.02 -3.09
C ALA A 322 -12.29 3.93 -3.70
N GLY A 323 -12.46 5.25 -3.60
CA GLY A 323 -11.44 6.23 -4.03
C GLY A 323 -10.14 6.09 -3.23
N ILE A 324 -10.23 5.91 -1.91
CA ILE A 324 -9.07 5.66 -1.05
C ILE A 324 -8.38 4.35 -1.45
N GLN A 325 -9.13 3.27 -1.68
CA GLN A 325 -8.56 2.01 -2.15
C GLN A 325 -7.84 2.17 -3.49
N GLN A 326 -8.45 2.88 -4.45
CA GLN A 326 -7.86 3.13 -5.76
C GLN A 326 -6.58 3.97 -5.66
N GLY A 327 -6.62 5.08 -4.94
CA GLY A 327 -5.48 6.00 -4.83
C GLY A 327 -4.26 5.40 -4.13
N PHE A 328 -4.47 4.54 -3.13
CA PHE A 328 -3.41 3.80 -2.45
C PHE A 328 -3.07 2.46 -3.10
N GLY A 329 -3.77 2.06 -4.18
CA GLY A 329 -3.57 0.75 -4.81
C GLY A 329 -3.90 -0.43 -3.88
N LEU A 330 -4.89 -0.25 -3.00
CA LEU A 330 -5.25 -1.27 -2.01
C LEU A 330 -6.14 -2.33 -2.67
N ASN A 331 -5.67 -3.55 -2.66
CA ASN A 331 -6.43 -4.72 -3.08
C ASN A 331 -7.02 -5.43 -1.84
N TYR A 332 -7.84 -4.74 -1.06
CA TYR A 332 -8.66 -5.44 -0.08
C TYR A 332 -9.75 -6.19 -0.84
N ALA A 333 -9.80 -7.51 -0.63
CA ALA A 333 -10.93 -8.28 -1.08
C ALA A 333 -12.17 -7.72 -0.38
N VAL A 334 -13.24 -7.44 -1.16
CA VAL A 334 -14.54 -7.17 -0.56
C VAL A 334 -14.82 -8.34 0.36
N VAL A 335 -14.91 -8.09 1.68
CA VAL A 335 -15.36 -9.10 2.63
C VAL A 335 -16.82 -9.35 2.29
N THR A 336 -17.03 -10.22 1.33
CA THR A 336 -18.34 -10.81 1.11
C THR A 336 -18.71 -11.49 2.42
N LYS A 337 -19.95 -11.34 2.87
CA LYS A 337 -20.43 -12.12 4.03
C LYS A 337 -19.89 -13.54 3.89
N PRO A 338 -19.35 -14.13 4.96
CA PRO A 338 -18.83 -15.49 4.88
C PRO A 338 -19.85 -16.40 4.18
N TYR A 339 -19.43 -17.07 3.15
CA TYR A 339 -20.29 -17.97 2.40
C TYR A 339 -19.68 -19.37 2.36
N MET A 340 -20.49 -20.37 2.17
CA MET A 340 -20.05 -21.74 2.11
C MET A 340 -19.81 -22.16 0.65
N VAL A 341 -18.68 -22.79 0.40
CA VAL A 341 -18.41 -23.50 -0.85
C VAL A 341 -18.31 -25.00 -0.58
N LYS A 342 -18.88 -25.78 -1.46
CA LYS A 342 -18.71 -27.22 -1.46
C LYS A 342 -17.53 -27.57 -2.37
N VAL A 343 -16.54 -28.24 -1.82
CA VAL A 343 -15.42 -28.81 -2.59
C VAL A 343 -15.77 -30.23 -2.97
N GLU A 344 -15.75 -30.52 -4.27
CA GLU A 344 -15.97 -31.86 -4.84
C GLU A 344 -14.72 -32.28 -5.62
N PRO A 345 -13.73 -32.90 -4.98
CA PRO A 345 -12.45 -33.26 -5.61
C PRO A 345 -12.61 -34.10 -6.86
N GLU A 346 -13.63 -34.96 -6.92
CA GLU A 346 -13.91 -35.81 -8.10
C GLU A 346 -14.19 -35.01 -9.38
N SER A 347 -14.59 -33.74 -9.25
CA SER A 347 -14.85 -32.82 -10.37
C SER A 347 -13.59 -32.11 -10.92
N ILE A 348 -12.44 -32.30 -10.28
CA ILE A 348 -11.17 -31.66 -10.69
C ILE A 348 -10.18 -32.74 -11.21
N PRO A 349 -9.34 -32.39 -12.22
CA PRO A 349 -8.47 -33.34 -12.91
C PRO A 349 -7.57 -34.17 -12.00
N ASP A 350 -7.00 -33.55 -10.95
CA ASP A 350 -6.08 -34.20 -10.03
C ASP A 350 -6.78 -34.84 -8.83
N LYS A 351 -8.12 -34.85 -8.79
CA LYS A 351 -8.94 -35.31 -7.67
C LYS A 351 -8.49 -34.75 -6.32
N ALA A 352 -7.95 -33.53 -6.32
CA ALA A 352 -7.52 -32.81 -5.13
C ALA A 352 -7.52 -31.32 -5.35
N LEU A 353 -8.05 -30.56 -4.38
CA LEU A 353 -7.86 -29.10 -4.32
C LEU A 353 -6.60 -28.80 -3.50
N ASN A 354 -5.65 -28.12 -4.10
CA ASN A 354 -4.42 -27.75 -3.42
C ASN A 354 -4.65 -26.53 -2.49
N ILE A 355 -4.26 -26.66 -1.24
CA ILE A 355 -4.13 -25.56 -0.28
C ILE A 355 -2.73 -24.98 -0.46
N ARG A 356 -2.63 -23.67 -0.64
CA ARG A 356 -1.37 -22.99 -0.91
C ARG A 356 -1.09 -21.94 0.15
N GLU A 357 0.17 -21.66 0.38
CA GLU A 357 0.63 -20.75 1.44
C GLU A 357 0.24 -19.29 1.18
N TRP A 358 0.14 -18.90 -0.09
CA TRP A 358 -0.35 -17.58 -0.51
C TRP A 358 -1.09 -17.68 -1.85
N PRO A 359 -1.87 -16.65 -2.24
CA PRO A 359 -2.73 -16.70 -3.43
C PRO A 359 -1.93 -16.65 -4.74
N SER A 360 -1.33 -17.76 -5.13
CA SER A 360 -0.60 -17.94 -6.38
C SER A 360 -0.50 -19.41 -6.78
N THR A 361 -0.61 -19.71 -8.07
CA THR A 361 -0.36 -21.06 -8.60
C THR A 361 1.10 -21.51 -8.43
N ASN A 362 2.02 -20.58 -8.17
CA ASN A 362 3.44 -20.85 -7.90
C ASN A 362 3.75 -20.99 -6.41
N ALA A 363 2.76 -20.73 -5.53
CA ALA A 363 2.93 -20.87 -4.09
C ALA A 363 3.11 -22.35 -3.69
N PRO A 364 3.90 -22.65 -2.64
CA PRO A 364 4.00 -23.98 -2.09
C PRO A 364 2.63 -24.55 -1.73
N ILE A 365 2.46 -25.83 -1.99
CA ILE A 365 1.29 -26.59 -1.55
C ILE A 365 1.52 -26.98 -0.10
N THR A 366 0.71 -26.46 0.81
CA THR A 366 0.76 -26.75 2.25
C THR A 366 -0.19 -27.86 2.66
N GLY A 367 -1.17 -28.16 1.80
CA GLY A 367 -2.12 -29.23 2.02
C GLY A 367 -2.97 -29.52 0.78
N GLN A 368 -3.80 -30.54 0.89
CA GLN A 368 -4.73 -30.93 -0.17
C GLN A 368 -6.07 -31.39 0.42
N ILE A 369 -7.16 -31.02 -0.23
CA ILE A 369 -8.50 -31.53 0.04
C ILE A 369 -8.79 -32.61 -1.01
N ARG A 370 -8.93 -33.86 -0.58
CA ARG A 370 -9.17 -35.03 -1.43
C ARG A 370 -10.56 -35.66 -1.26
N GLU A 371 -11.31 -35.15 -0.30
CA GLU A 371 -12.67 -35.63 -0.02
C GLU A 371 -13.65 -34.48 -0.14
N ALA A 372 -14.90 -34.77 -0.46
CA ALA A 372 -15.95 -33.77 -0.54
C ALA A 372 -16.17 -33.14 0.83
N MET A 373 -16.04 -31.81 0.92
CA MET A 373 -16.28 -31.08 2.16
C MET A 373 -16.81 -29.67 1.89
N SER A 374 -17.41 -29.07 2.90
CA SER A 374 -17.82 -27.67 2.84
C SER A 374 -16.83 -26.79 3.58
N LEU A 375 -16.44 -25.70 2.94
CA LEU A 375 -15.56 -24.67 3.50
C LEU A 375 -16.33 -23.36 3.67
N THR A 376 -16.11 -22.69 4.77
CA THR A 376 -16.59 -21.31 4.95
C THR A 376 -15.52 -20.39 4.42
N ILE A 377 -15.82 -19.62 3.38
CA ILE A 377 -14.96 -18.60 2.85
C ILE A 377 -15.16 -17.32 3.69
N VAL A 378 -14.10 -16.89 4.36
CA VAL A 378 -14.08 -15.69 5.21
C VAL A 378 -13.37 -14.53 4.54
N GLU A 379 -12.52 -14.82 3.56
CA GLU A 379 -11.74 -13.83 2.81
C GLU A 379 -11.46 -14.35 1.39
N GLU A 380 -11.45 -13.46 0.42
CA GLU A 380 -10.99 -13.72 -0.94
C GLU A 380 -9.81 -12.80 -1.26
N ALA A 381 -8.79 -13.30 -1.89
CA ALA A 381 -7.63 -12.53 -2.30
C ALA A 381 -7.41 -12.63 -3.82
N SER A 382 -6.88 -11.57 -4.43
CA SER A 382 -6.39 -11.62 -5.80
C SER A 382 -5.00 -12.24 -5.83
N GLY A 383 -4.72 -13.06 -6.83
CA GLY A 383 -3.44 -13.71 -6.96
C GLY A 383 -3.11 -14.13 -8.39
N LYS A 384 -1.84 -14.45 -8.62
CA LYS A 384 -1.37 -14.87 -9.95
C LYS A 384 -1.86 -16.29 -10.27
N GLY A 385 -2.50 -16.42 -11.42
CA GLY A 385 -2.92 -17.71 -11.95
C GLY A 385 -4.35 -18.13 -11.61
N ALA A 386 -5.08 -17.31 -10.84
CA ALA A 386 -6.52 -17.49 -10.63
C ALA A 386 -7.22 -16.12 -10.56
N LYS A 387 -8.53 -16.11 -10.79
CA LYS A 387 -9.33 -14.89 -10.70
C LYS A 387 -9.62 -14.49 -9.25
N ARG A 388 -9.73 -15.49 -8.35
CA ARG A 388 -9.96 -15.35 -6.91
C ARG A 388 -9.27 -16.48 -6.16
N TRP A 389 -8.89 -16.22 -4.94
CA TRP A 389 -8.23 -17.18 -4.03
C TRP A 389 -8.90 -17.15 -2.66
#